data_df6900126446c80f3ecf295674b075b6
#
_entry.id   df6900126446c80f3ecf295674b075b6
#
_cell.length_a   1.000
_cell.length_b   1.000
_cell.length_c   1.000
_cell.angle_alpha   90.00
_cell.angle_beta   90.00
_cell.angle_gamma   90.00
#
_symmetry.space_group_name_H-M   'P 1'
#
loop_
_entity.id
_entity.type
_entity.pdbx_description
1 polymer ?
#
loop_
_entity_poly.entity_id
_entity_poly.type
_entity_poly.pdbx_seq_one_letter_code
_entity_poly.pdbx_strand_id
1 'polypeptide(L)'
;MAKGKAKGFSYVGKEVQAYNFRVDKDFFINRSKASSQGKVNGLDVNQLGKMIISPKAISGIVIDDDNVAIDARDLEPGILTITPTASRVKPTPTAAQIVAQFGFTEFYQNADVPIINLASATYSLTLTAGANVTLVGNMVVVANSTGLFRFVVSHPGIGQITIYRIA
;
A
#
# COMPACT_ATOMS: atom_id res chain seq x y z
N MET A 1 31.34 12.79 -41.77
CA MET A 1 30.92 12.03 -40.56
C MET A 1 29.63 11.31 -40.91
N ALA A 2 29.64 9.99 -41.04
CA ALA A 2 28.48 9.22 -41.39
C ALA A 2 27.58 9.01 -40.16
N LYS A 3 26.34 9.48 -40.22
CA LYS A 3 25.32 9.17 -39.18
C LYS A 3 24.93 7.71 -39.33
N GLY A 4 25.37 6.87 -38.40
CA GLY A 4 24.91 5.49 -38.31
C GLY A 4 23.43 5.44 -38.04
N LYS A 5 22.63 4.91 -38.97
CA LYS A 5 21.24 4.56 -38.72
C LYS A 5 21.19 3.40 -37.74
N ALA A 6 20.61 3.62 -36.58
CA ALA A 6 20.28 2.54 -35.67
C ALA A 6 19.27 1.61 -36.39
N LYS A 7 19.67 0.36 -36.63
CA LYS A 7 18.77 -0.68 -37.10
C LYS A 7 17.84 -1.04 -35.97
N GLY A 8 16.56 -0.75 -36.11
CA GLY A 8 15.54 -1.20 -35.19
C GLY A 8 15.44 -2.73 -35.24
N PHE A 9 15.60 -3.37 -34.13
CA PHE A 9 15.32 -4.79 -33.97
C PHE A 9 13.84 -4.97 -33.68
N SER A 10 13.13 -5.66 -34.57
CA SER A 10 11.77 -6.13 -34.34
C SER A 10 11.85 -7.62 -34.03
N TYR A 11 11.51 -8.01 -32.81
CA TYR A 11 11.34 -9.40 -32.43
C TYR A 11 9.88 -9.70 -32.19
N VAL A 12 9.32 -10.58 -32.97
CA VAL A 12 8.00 -11.16 -32.76
C VAL A 12 8.20 -12.54 -32.15
N GLY A 13 7.84 -12.69 -30.87
CA GLY A 13 7.56 -14.00 -30.29
C GLY A 13 8.72 -14.79 -29.65
N LYS A 14 9.82 -14.17 -29.22
CA LYS A 14 10.81 -14.81 -28.36
C LYS A 14 11.27 -13.90 -27.24
N GLU A 15 11.35 -14.47 -26.04
CA GLU A 15 11.90 -13.80 -24.86
C GLU A 15 13.39 -13.54 -25.07
N VAL A 16 13.80 -12.28 -25.04
CA VAL A 16 15.20 -11.88 -25.12
C VAL A 16 15.67 -11.59 -23.70
N GLN A 17 16.45 -12.47 -23.12
CA GLN A 17 17.18 -12.19 -21.87
C GLN A 17 18.38 -11.30 -22.21
N ALA A 18 18.25 -9.99 -21.98
CA ALA A 18 19.38 -9.06 -22.08
C ALA A 18 20.07 -8.94 -20.74
N TYR A 19 21.26 -9.56 -20.63
CA TYR A 19 22.16 -9.29 -19.52
C TYR A 19 22.87 -7.94 -19.79
N ASN A 20 22.71 -6.98 -18.87
CA ASN A 20 23.35 -5.67 -18.90
C ASN A 20 22.92 -4.73 -20.03
N PHE A 21 21.70 -4.22 -19.95
CA PHE A 21 21.27 -3.12 -20.78
C PHE A 21 21.76 -1.79 -20.17
N ARG A 22 22.80 -1.19 -20.78
CA ARG A 22 23.26 0.16 -20.42
C ARG A 22 22.51 1.17 -21.27
N VAL A 23 21.70 2.02 -20.62
CA VAL A 23 21.01 3.10 -21.30
C VAL A 23 21.91 4.34 -21.29
N ASP A 24 22.55 4.65 -22.40
CA ASP A 24 23.18 5.96 -22.60
C ASP A 24 22.11 6.97 -23.02
N LYS A 25 21.89 7.89 -22.16
CA LYS A 25 21.20 9.20 -22.17
C LYS A 25 19.87 9.39 -22.89
N ASP A 26 19.49 8.66 -23.93
CA ASP A 26 18.26 8.97 -24.69
C ASP A 26 17.43 7.71 -25.01
N PHE A 27 16.84 7.09 -23.97
CA PHE A 27 15.85 6.04 -24.18
C PHE A 27 14.46 6.68 -24.32
N PHE A 28 14.06 6.98 -25.56
CA PHE A 28 12.72 7.45 -25.87
C PHE A 28 11.78 6.28 -26.14
N ILE A 29 10.85 6.02 -25.23
CA ILE A 29 9.69 5.20 -25.53
C ILE A 29 8.68 6.08 -26.25
N ASN A 30 8.47 5.83 -27.54
CA ASN A 30 7.45 6.53 -28.31
C ASN A 30 6.06 6.12 -27.80
N ARG A 31 5.45 6.98 -26.99
CA ARG A 31 4.14 6.76 -26.34
C ARG A 31 2.98 6.57 -27.33
N SER A 32 3.14 6.97 -28.59
CA SER A 32 2.05 6.91 -29.59
C SER A 32 1.72 5.50 -30.08
N LYS A 33 2.56 4.51 -29.78
CA LYS A 33 2.35 3.10 -30.17
C LYS A 33 2.39 2.12 -29.00
N ALA A 34 2.54 2.59 -27.79
CA ALA A 34 2.38 1.79 -26.57
C ALA A 34 0.90 1.70 -26.19
N SER A 35 0.06 1.29 -27.12
CA SER A 35 -1.22 0.73 -26.73
C SER A 35 -0.90 -0.58 -26.03
N SER A 36 -1.17 -0.60 -24.76
CA SER A 36 -1.28 -1.78 -23.93
C SER A 36 -0.01 -2.64 -23.79
N GLN A 37 0.56 -2.56 -22.59
CA GLN A 37 1.22 -3.72 -21.97
C GLN A 37 2.60 -4.15 -22.47
N GLY A 38 3.51 -3.22 -22.63
CA GLY A 38 4.92 -3.57 -22.67
C GLY A 38 5.43 -3.81 -21.26
N LYS A 39 5.51 -5.06 -20.81
CA LYS A 39 6.20 -5.42 -19.56
C LYS A 39 7.69 -5.55 -19.82
N VAL A 40 8.51 -4.72 -19.21
CA VAL A 40 9.97 -4.91 -19.17
C VAL A 40 10.27 -5.53 -17.81
N ASN A 41 10.67 -6.79 -17.78
CA ASN A 41 10.98 -7.55 -16.55
C ASN A 41 9.86 -7.55 -15.50
N GLY A 42 8.62 -7.71 -15.92
CA GLY A 42 7.49 -7.68 -15.00
C GLY A 42 7.07 -6.28 -14.56
N LEU A 43 7.81 -5.25 -14.91
CA LEU A 43 7.45 -3.87 -14.64
C LEU A 43 6.65 -3.30 -15.82
N ASP A 44 5.44 -2.83 -15.56
CA ASP A 44 4.67 -2.04 -16.51
C ASP A 44 5.37 -0.69 -16.72
N VAL A 45 5.73 -0.36 -17.95
CA VAL A 45 6.38 0.93 -18.28
C VAL A 45 5.51 2.12 -17.87
N ASN A 46 4.20 1.95 -17.83
CA ASN A 46 3.28 2.94 -17.28
C ASN A 46 3.38 3.06 -15.74
N GLN A 47 3.82 2.01 -15.08
CA GLN A 47 4.05 2.03 -13.63
C GLN A 47 5.40 2.66 -13.27
N LEU A 48 6.44 2.53 -14.11
CA LEU A 48 7.71 3.21 -13.88
C LEU A 48 7.55 4.74 -13.90
N GLY A 49 6.77 5.28 -14.83
CA GLY A 49 6.43 6.70 -14.88
C GLY A 49 5.61 7.15 -13.68
N LYS A 50 4.73 6.28 -13.18
CA LYS A 50 3.89 6.53 -12.01
C LYS A 50 4.68 6.45 -10.69
N MET A 51 5.63 5.51 -10.60
CA MET A 51 6.49 5.38 -9.42
C MET A 51 7.44 6.56 -9.22
N ILE A 52 7.88 7.19 -10.31
CA ILE A 52 8.87 8.28 -10.23
C ILE A 52 8.24 9.66 -10.06
N ILE A 53 6.96 9.84 -10.44
CA ILE A 53 6.38 11.20 -10.59
C ILE A 53 5.09 11.41 -9.78
N SER A 54 4.45 10.37 -9.30
CA SER A 54 3.27 10.56 -8.45
C SER A 54 3.61 10.19 -7.00
N PRO A 55 3.76 11.18 -6.12
CA PRO A 55 3.63 10.87 -4.70
C PRO A 55 2.26 10.20 -4.55
N LYS A 56 2.22 9.02 -3.92
CA LYS A 56 0.96 8.37 -3.54
C LYS A 56 0.15 9.46 -2.82
N ALA A 57 -0.97 9.85 -3.40
CA ALA A 57 -1.83 10.83 -2.75
C ALA A 57 -2.26 10.22 -1.41
N ILE A 58 -1.78 10.79 -0.32
CA ILE A 58 -2.26 10.45 1.01
C ILE A 58 -3.67 11.01 1.08
N SER A 59 -4.64 10.15 0.90
CA SER A 59 -6.06 10.49 1.06
C SER A 59 -6.46 10.12 2.48
N GLY A 60 -7.01 11.07 3.21
CA GLY A 60 -7.68 10.77 4.48
C GLY A 60 -8.99 10.05 4.18
N ILE A 61 -9.18 8.86 4.74
CA ILE A 61 -10.46 8.15 4.71
C ILE A 61 -11.17 8.34 6.02
N VAL A 62 -12.43 8.73 5.94
CA VAL A 62 -13.33 8.79 7.11
C VAL A 62 -13.96 7.42 7.25
N ILE A 63 -13.67 6.73 8.35
CA ILE A 63 -14.32 5.46 8.70
C ILE A 63 -15.62 5.71 9.47
N ASP A 64 -16.58 4.82 9.30
CA ASP A 64 -17.91 4.95 9.88
C ASP A 64 -17.89 4.95 11.41
N ASP A 65 -18.81 5.74 12.00
CA ASP A 65 -19.02 5.81 13.45
C ASP A 65 -19.90 4.65 13.95
N ASP A 66 -19.35 3.43 13.85
CA ASP A 66 -19.98 2.19 14.26
C ASP A 66 -18.97 1.23 14.90
N ASN A 67 -19.38 -0.01 15.21
CA ASN A 67 -18.51 -1.07 15.72
C ASN A 67 -18.23 -2.16 14.67
N VAL A 68 -18.42 -1.85 13.38
CA VAL A 68 -18.10 -2.76 12.27
C VAL A 68 -16.58 -2.74 12.01
N ALA A 69 -16.04 -3.84 11.52
CA ALA A 69 -14.63 -3.94 11.18
C ALA A 69 -14.21 -2.88 10.15
N ILE A 70 -12.99 -2.37 10.29
CA ILE A 70 -12.37 -1.50 9.29
C ILE A 70 -12.27 -2.26 7.97
N ASP A 71 -12.67 -1.64 6.86
CA ASP A 71 -12.44 -2.24 5.53
C ASP A 71 -10.95 -2.22 5.19
N ALA A 72 -10.43 -3.33 4.69
CA ALA A 72 -9.01 -3.40 4.31
C ALA A 72 -8.62 -2.36 3.25
N ARG A 73 -9.56 -1.99 2.37
CA ARG A 73 -9.36 -0.95 1.35
C ARG A 73 -9.09 0.43 1.93
N ASP A 74 -9.61 0.69 3.13
CA ASP A 74 -9.44 1.98 3.80
C ASP A 74 -8.02 2.14 4.37
N LEU A 75 -7.28 1.04 4.56
CA LEU A 75 -5.90 1.08 5.07
C LEU A 75 -4.89 1.63 4.05
N GLU A 76 -5.15 1.46 2.74
CA GLU A 76 -4.17 1.78 1.69
C GLU A 76 -3.88 3.28 1.52
N PRO A 77 -4.86 4.21 1.61
CA PRO A 77 -4.61 5.63 1.42
C PRO A 77 -3.72 6.27 2.49
N GLY A 78 -3.56 5.63 3.63
CA GLY A 78 -2.54 5.98 4.61
C GLY A 78 -3.01 6.77 5.82
N ILE A 79 -4.19 7.40 5.85
CA ILE A 79 -4.70 8.08 7.05
C ILE A 79 -6.17 7.73 7.25
N LEU A 80 -6.48 7.14 8.40
CA LEU A 80 -7.85 6.91 8.81
C LEU A 80 -8.31 7.99 9.78
N THR A 81 -9.50 8.52 9.60
CA THR A 81 -10.13 9.46 10.51
C THR A 81 -11.49 8.93 10.96
N ILE A 82 -11.82 9.20 12.22
CA ILE A 82 -13.15 8.90 12.77
C ILE A 82 -13.60 10.06 13.65
N THR A 83 -14.90 10.38 13.61
CA THR A 83 -15.53 11.34 14.54
C THR A 83 -16.59 10.61 15.34
N PRO A 84 -16.22 9.83 16.36
CA PRO A 84 -17.18 9.01 17.10
C PRO A 84 -18.10 9.87 17.96
N THR A 85 -19.38 9.48 17.98
CA THR A 85 -20.43 10.04 18.87
C THR A 85 -20.59 9.26 20.18
N ALA A 86 -19.88 8.12 20.30
CA ALA A 86 -19.74 7.30 21.50
C ALA A 86 -18.39 6.58 21.44
N SER A 87 -17.91 6.01 22.54
CA SER A 87 -16.71 5.15 22.49
C SER A 87 -16.99 3.94 21.59
N ARG A 88 -16.06 3.67 20.65
CA ARG A 88 -16.21 2.64 19.63
C ARG A 88 -15.15 1.55 19.77
N VAL A 89 -15.55 0.34 19.37
CA VAL A 89 -14.66 -0.81 19.23
C VAL A 89 -14.65 -1.19 17.76
N LYS A 90 -13.49 -1.06 17.12
CA LYS A 90 -13.32 -1.35 15.69
C LYS A 90 -12.42 -2.59 15.52
N PRO A 91 -12.98 -3.73 15.07
CA PRO A 91 -12.13 -4.84 14.64
C PRO A 91 -11.25 -4.42 13.47
N THR A 92 -10.01 -4.88 13.45
CA THR A 92 -9.17 -4.77 12.25
C THR A 92 -9.70 -5.73 11.17
N PRO A 93 -9.37 -5.50 9.89
CA PRO A 93 -9.57 -6.52 8.86
C PRO A 93 -8.85 -7.82 9.25
N THR A 94 -9.21 -8.92 8.63
CA THR A 94 -8.46 -10.17 8.78
C THR A 94 -7.05 -10.04 8.20
N ALA A 95 -6.09 -10.80 8.72
CA ALA A 95 -4.72 -10.77 8.21
C ALA A 95 -4.65 -11.07 6.70
N ALA A 96 -5.47 -12.00 6.20
CA ALA A 96 -5.54 -12.29 4.76
C ALA A 96 -5.98 -11.09 3.93
N GLN A 97 -6.97 -10.32 4.40
CA GLN A 97 -7.42 -9.09 3.74
C GLN A 97 -6.33 -8.01 3.75
N ILE A 98 -5.62 -7.86 4.88
CA ILE A 98 -4.50 -6.89 5.02
C ILE A 98 -3.37 -7.27 4.05
N VAL A 99 -2.95 -8.56 4.03
CA VAL A 99 -1.91 -9.06 3.12
C VAL A 99 -2.28 -8.80 1.66
N ALA A 100 -3.51 -9.10 1.27
CA ALA A 100 -3.99 -8.88 -0.09
C ALA A 100 -4.03 -7.38 -0.46
N GLN A 101 -4.48 -6.52 0.46
CA GLN A 101 -4.61 -5.08 0.21
C GLN A 101 -3.27 -4.37 0.05
N PHE A 102 -2.29 -4.68 0.90
CA PHE A 102 -0.95 -4.10 0.80
C PHE A 102 -0.05 -4.81 -0.21
N GLY A 103 -0.47 -5.96 -0.75
CA GLY A 103 0.34 -6.78 -1.65
C GLY A 103 1.58 -7.37 -0.96
N PHE A 104 1.47 -7.70 0.31
CA PHE A 104 2.57 -8.28 1.07
C PHE A 104 2.83 -9.74 0.63
N THR A 105 4.09 -10.05 0.32
CA THR A 105 4.53 -11.38 -0.14
C THR A 105 5.63 -11.98 0.72
N GLU A 106 6.32 -11.14 1.50
CA GLU A 106 7.50 -11.52 2.26
C GLU A 106 7.34 -11.26 3.76
N PHE A 107 8.13 -11.99 4.56
CA PHE A 107 8.22 -11.73 6.00
C PHE A 107 8.70 -10.30 6.27
N TYR A 108 8.19 -9.71 7.33
CA TYR A 108 8.57 -8.39 7.84
C TYR A 108 8.26 -7.20 6.93
N GLN A 109 7.63 -7.41 5.78
CA GLN A 109 7.02 -6.30 5.06
C GLN A 109 6.05 -5.59 5.98
N ASN A 110 6.00 -4.27 5.91
CA ASN A 110 5.22 -3.49 6.84
C ASN A 110 4.63 -2.24 6.19
N ALA A 111 3.59 -1.70 6.83
CA ALA A 111 2.98 -0.42 6.49
C ALA A 111 2.58 0.29 7.79
N ASP A 112 2.74 1.61 7.79
CA ASP A 112 2.32 2.46 8.88
C ASP A 112 0.98 3.13 8.54
N VAL A 113 0.02 3.01 9.46
CA VAL A 113 -1.32 3.58 9.29
C VAL A 113 -1.63 4.46 10.51
N PRO A 114 -1.64 5.77 10.37
CA PRO A 114 -2.14 6.67 11.40
C PRO A 114 -3.68 6.62 11.45
N ILE A 115 -4.21 6.55 12.65
CA ILE A 115 -5.64 6.63 12.94
C ILE A 115 -5.88 7.84 13.82
N ILE A 116 -6.72 8.76 13.34
CA ILE A 116 -7.03 10.03 14.00
C ILE A 116 -8.46 9.96 14.56
N ASN A 117 -8.58 10.13 15.85
CA ASN A 117 -9.86 10.28 16.53
C ASN A 117 -10.20 11.77 16.67
N LEU A 118 -11.17 12.24 15.91
CA LEU A 118 -11.60 13.64 15.85
C LEU A 118 -12.74 13.97 16.86
N ALA A 119 -13.08 13.05 17.76
CA ALA A 119 -14.12 13.33 18.77
C ALA A 119 -13.77 14.56 19.60
N SER A 120 -14.74 15.44 19.76
CA SER A 120 -14.63 16.61 20.63
C SER A 120 -14.88 16.32 22.12
N ALA A 121 -15.39 15.14 22.43
CA ALA A 121 -15.70 14.64 23.76
C ALA A 121 -14.75 13.48 24.15
N THR A 122 -14.98 12.86 25.31
CA THR A 122 -14.14 11.80 25.86
C THR A 122 -14.30 10.42 25.18
N TYR A 123 -14.81 10.39 23.96
CA TYR A 123 -15.04 9.14 23.23
C TYR A 123 -13.74 8.57 22.66
N SER A 124 -13.48 7.32 22.97
CA SER A 124 -12.30 6.61 22.49
C SER A 124 -12.63 5.65 21.35
N LEU A 125 -11.63 5.39 20.52
CA LEU A 125 -11.63 4.30 19.55
C LEU A 125 -10.71 3.21 20.09
N THR A 126 -11.21 1.98 20.21
CA THR A 126 -10.40 0.81 20.58
C THR A 126 -10.32 -0.15 19.40
N LEU A 127 -9.10 -0.47 18.96
CA LEU A 127 -8.90 -1.50 17.95
C LEU A 127 -8.92 -2.88 18.62
N THR A 128 -9.59 -3.83 17.94
CA THR A 128 -9.59 -5.25 18.32
C THR A 128 -9.08 -6.11 17.16
N ALA A 129 -8.55 -7.29 17.48
CA ALA A 129 -7.95 -8.15 16.48
C ALA A 129 -8.99 -8.78 15.55
N GLY A 130 -8.78 -8.67 14.24
CA GLY A 130 -9.42 -9.53 13.25
C GLY A 130 -8.81 -10.95 13.25
N ALA A 131 -9.33 -11.83 12.42
CA ALA A 131 -8.82 -13.20 12.33
C ALA A 131 -7.34 -13.21 11.90
N ASN A 132 -6.50 -13.98 12.61
CA ASN A 132 -5.05 -14.12 12.41
C ASN A 132 -4.26 -12.80 12.56
N VAL A 133 -4.81 -11.84 13.29
CA VAL A 133 -4.14 -10.59 13.65
C VAL A 133 -3.75 -10.64 15.12
N THR A 134 -2.51 -10.29 15.43
CA THR A 134 -2.00 -10.10 16.79
C THR A 134 -1.82 -8.61 17.05
N LEU A 135 -2.30 -8.11 18.18
CA LEU A 135 -2.16 -6.70 18.58
C LEU A 135 -1.12 -6.56 19.70
N VAL A 136 -0.22 -5.60 19.59
CA VAL A 136 0.84 -5.34 20.56
C VAL A 136 0.86 -3.86 20.94
N GLY A 137 0.71 -3.58 22.22
CA GLY A 137 0.67 -2.22 22.77
C GLY A 137 -0.75 -1.75 23.09
N ASN A 138 -0.88 -0.47 23.43
CA ASN A 138 -2.17 0.13 23.73
C ASN A 138 -2.95 0.44 22.45
N MET A 139 -4.06 -0.25 22.23
CA MET A 139 -4.90 -0.12 21.03
C MET A 139 -5.99 0.96 21.14
N VAL A 140 -5.92 1.80 22.16
CA VAL A 140 -6.90 2.88 22.39
C VAL A 140 -6.39 4.20 21.81
N VAL A 141 -7.17 4.80 20.93
CA VAL A 141 -6.97 6.17 20.44
C VAL A 141 -7.99 7.06 21.14
N VAL A 142 -7.52 7.87 22.08
CA VAL A 142 -8.39 8.76 22.86
C VAL A 142 -8.92 9.90 21.97
N ALA A 143 -9.93 10.62 22.46
CA ALA A 143 -10.50 11.75 21.75
C ALA A 143 -9.43 12.80 21.41
N ASN A 144 -9.58 13.44 20.25
CA ASN A 144 -8.70 14.48 19.76
C ASN A 144 -7.21 14.07 19.74
N SER A 145 -6.94 12.82 19.35
CA SER A 145 -5.57 12.30 19.27
C SER A 145 -5.35 11.39 18.06
N THR A 146 -4.09 11.05 17.83
CA THR A 146 -3.66 10.15 16.77
C THR A 146 -2.99 8.94 17.37
N GLY A 147 -3.27 7.76 16.82
CA GLY A 147 -2.49 6.56 17.03
C GLY A 147 -1.76 6.17 15.75
N LEU A 148 -0.46 5.88 15.86
CA LEU A 148 0.32 5.33 14.76
C LEU A 148 0.47 3.82 14.94
N PHE A 149 0.01 3.06 13.95
CA PHE A 149 0.01 1.60 13.99
C PHE A 149 0.85 1.05 12.85
N ARG A 150 1.78 0.16 13.18
CA ARG A 150 2.60 -0.57 12.21
C ARG A 150 2.07 -1.98 12.03
N PHE A 151 1.68 -2.29 10.81
CA PHE A 151 1.23 -3.59 10.35
C PHE A 151 2.43 -4.35 9.83
N VAL A 152 2.81 -5.45 10.44
CA VAL A 152 3.98 -6.26 10.08
C VAL A 152 3.55 -7.68 9.72
N VAL A 153 3.99 -8.15 8.57
CA VAL A 153 3.78 -9.57 8.18
C VAL A 153 4.61 -10.47 9.06
N SER A 154 3.96 -11.25 9.90
CA SER A 154 4.60 -12.28 10.72
C SER A 154 4.66 -13.63 10.02
N HIS A 155 3.71 -13.95 9.13
CA HIS A 155 3.75 -15.14 8.30
C HIS A 155 2.94 -14.94 6.99
N PRO A 156 3.60 -14.67 5.83
CA PRO A 156 2.87 -14.35 4.59
C PRO A 156 2.08 -15.56 4.06
N GLY A 157 2.64 -16.77 4.10
CA GLY A 157 2.02 -17.97 3.53
C GLY A 157 0.70 -18.40 4.17
N ILE A 158 0.51 -18.10 5.46
CA ILE A 158 -0.74 -18.38 6.20
C ILE A 158 -1.51 -17.10 6.56
N GLY A 159 -1.04 -15.95 6.07
CA GLY A 159 -1.69 -14.68 6.30
C GLY A 159 -1.76 -14.31 7.78
N GLN A 160 -0.61 -14.15 8.45
CA GLN A 160 -0.53 -13.64 9.82
C GLN A 160 0.06 -12.25 9.84
N ILE A 161 -0.57 -11.36 10.60
CA ILE A 161 -0.14 -9.97 10.79
C ILE A 161 0.00 -9.68 12.28
N THR A 162 1.06 -8.97 12.64
CA THR A 162 1.18 -8.35 13.96
C THR A 162 1.07 -6.83 13.79
N ILE A 163 0.19 -6.21 14.57
CA ILE A 163 0.00 -4.75 14.58
C ILE A 163 0.57 -4.20 15.88
N TYR A 164 1.55 -3.32 15.75
CA TYR A 164 2.19 -2.63 16.86
C TYR A 164 1.65 -1.21 17.00
N ARG A 165 1.32 -0.79 18.19
CA ARG A 165 1.17 0.63 18.49
C ARG A 165 2.57 1.26 18.59
N ILE A 166 2.88 2.26 17.76
CA ILE A 166 4.19 2.92 17.74
C ILE A 166 4.15 4.24 18.51
N ALA A 167 3.06 4.98 18.37
CA ALA A 167 2.82 6.26 19.01
C ALA A 167 1.33 6.53 19.24
#